data_bf076ebf5b6829510f6819a18c06e567
#
_entry.id   bf076ebf5b6829510f6819a18c06e567
#
_cell.length_a   1.000
_cell.length_b   1.000
_cell.length_c   1.000
_cell.angle_alpha   90.00
_cell.angle_beta   90.00
_cell.angle_gamma   90.00
#
_symmetry.space_group_name_H-M   'P 1'
#
loop_
_entity.id
_entity.type
_entity.pdbx_description
1 polymer ?
#
loop_
_entity_poly.entity_id
_entity_poly.type
_entity_poly.pdbx_seq_one_letter_code
_entity_poly.pdbx_strand_id
1 'polypeptide(L)'
;RHKLEAVERQKLAESLMASTNDDDPDDHDPEDIAVRIPVGGEIPAEDAPARTGLVAPRKPKPKTGKKAQAARQRKLDLEPDHNTYAPPPLDLLEAPIVKADREAVNKDALEQNAKFLATVLQDFGIKGDIVKVRPGPVVTLYELEPAPGTKTSRVIGLSDDIARSMSAVSVRVAVVPGRNVIGIELPNVGREMVCLRELLASTDFELSKSKLPLALGKDISGAAVVVDLARMPHLL
;
A
#
# COMPACT_ATOMS: atom_id res chain seq x y z
N ARG A 1 -34.98 -10.78 61.86
CA ARG A 1 -33.93 -11.61 61.25
C ARG A 1 -33.78 -11.29 59.75
N HIS A 2 -34.84 -11.14 58.94
CA HIS A 2 -34.72 -10.88 57.49
C HIS A 2 -34.16 -9.52 57.08
N LYS A 3 -34.21 -8.48 57.92
CA LYS A 3 -33.68 -7.17 57.63
C LYS A 3 -32.16 -7.06 57.81
N LEU A 4 -31.57 -7.86 58.68
CA LEU A 4 -30.12 -7.91 58.91
C LEU A 4 -29.41 -8.64 57.79
N GLU A 5 -29.97 -9.71 57.27
CA GLU A 5 -29.38 -10.44 56.13
C GLU A 5 -29.38 -9.64 54.82
N ALA A 6 -30.32 -8.76 54.62
CA ALA A 6 -30.35 -7.91 53.43
C ALA A 6 -29.25 -6.83 53.45
N VAL A 7 -28.96 -6.26 54.64
CA VAL A 7 -27.89 -5.25 54.80
C VAL A 7 -26.50 -5.88 54.67
N GLU A 8 -26.32 -7.12 55.16
CA GLU A 8 -25.03 -7.83 54.98
C GLU A 8 -24.79 -8.24 53.56
N ARG A 9 -25.81 -8.65 52.79
CA ARG A 9 -25.68 -8.93 51.35
C ARG A 9 -25.34 -7.69 50.54
N GLN A 10 -25.89 -6.53 50.93
CA GLN A 10 -25.60 -5.28 50.24
C GLN A 10 -24.19 -4.80 50.50
N LYS A 11 -23.69 -4.95 51.75
CA LYS A 11 -22.28 -4.65 52.09
C LYS A 11 -21.30 -5.59 51.44
N LEU A 12 -21.65 -6.86 51.28
CA LEU A 12 -20.81 -7.84 50.57
C LEU A 12 -20.74 -7.55 49.06
N ALA A 13 -21.86 -7.11 48.48
CA ALA A 13 -21.88 -6.70 47.06
C ALA A 13 -21.06 -5.43 46.80
N GLU A 14 -21.15 -4.44 47.70
CA GLU A 14 -20.28 -3.25 47.60
C GLU A 14 -18.80 -3.54 47.80
N SER A 15 -18.47 -4.48 48.72
CA SER A 15 -17.08 -4.93 48.90
C SER A 15 -16.51 -5.71 47.71
N LEU A 16 -17.35 -6.48 47.02
CA LEU A 16 -16.99 -7.21 45.82
C LEU A 16 -16.80 -6.27 44.60
N MET A 17 -17.58 -5.19 44.53
CA MET A 17 -17.41 -4.17 43.47
C MET A 17 -16.24 -3.23 43.74
N ALA A 18 -15.78 -3.07 44.98
CA ALA A 18 -14.59 -2.27 45.33
C ALA A 18 -13.27 -3.03 45.16
N SER A 19 -13.31 -4.35 44.98
CA SER A 19 -12.11 -5.20 44.83
C SER A 19 -11.77 -5.58 43.39
N THR A 20 -12.43 -4.99 42.40
CA THR A 20 -12.13 -5.21 40.98
C THR A 20 -11.35 -4.05 40.34
N ASN A 21 -10.61 -3.27 41.16
CA ASN A 21 -9.62 -2.33 40.68
C ASN A 21 -8.21 -2.85 41.00
N ASP A 22 -7.92 -4.07 40.62
CA ASP A 22 -6.52 -4.53 40.56
C ASP A 22 -6.12 -4.62 39.08
N ASP A 23 -5.08 -3.87 38.80
CA ASP A 23 -4.29 -3.81 37.58
C ASP A 23 -4.20 -5.17 36.88
N ASP A 24 -5.02 -5.38 35.85
CA ASP A 24 -4.79 -6.42 34.87
C ASP A 24 -3.91 -5.80 33.77
N PRO A 25 -2.62 -6.20 33.69
CA PRO A 25 -1.68 -5.61 32.70
C PRO A 25 -1.99 -6.03 31.27
N ASP A 26 -3.09 -6.75 31.01
CA ASP A 26 -3.46 -7.25 29.67
C ASP A 26 -4.66 -6.54 29.03
N ASP A 27 -5.17 -5.49 29.64
CA ASP A 27 -6.20 -4.64 28.99
C ASP A 27 -5.57 -3.64 28.03
N HIS A 28 -4.84 -4.18 27.05
CA HIS A 28 -4.43 -3.45 25.86
C HIS A 28 -5.60 -3.43 24.91
N ASP A 29 -6.26 -2.29 24.85
CA ASP A 29 -7.25 -1.91 23.85
C ASP A 29 -6.73 -2.34 22.46
N PRO A 30 -7.44 -3.20 21.70
CA PRO A 30 -6.99 -3.66 20.38
C PRO A 30 -6.87 -2.53 19.34
N GLU A 31 -7.25 -1.30 19.68
CA GLU A 31 -7.05 -0.14 18.82
C GLU A 31 -5.64 0.48 18.93
N ASP A 32 -4.87 0.18 19.98
CA ASP A 32 -3.51 0.75 20.15
C ASP A 32 -2.39 -0.09 19.48
N ILE A 33 -2.70 -1.27 18.94
CA ILE A 33 -1.76 -2.06 18.14
C ILE A 33 -2.05 -1.87 16.63
N ALA A 34 -2.51 -0.72 16.21
CA ALA A 34 -2.30 -0.31 14.84
C ALA A 34 -0.79 -0.05 14.69
N VAL A 35 -0.03 -1.13 14.44
CA VAL A 35 1.28 -1.02 13.82
C VAL A 35 1.07 -0.10 12.62
N ARG A 36 1.39 1.17 12.80
CA ARG A 36 1.62 2.09 11.69
C ARG A 36 2.79 1.50 10.92
N ILE A 37 2.47 0.52 10.06
CA ILE A 37 3.30 0.31 8.90
C ILE A 37 3.29 1.70 8.28
N PRO A 38 4.40 2.39 8.14
CA PRO A 38 4.45 3.55 7.29
C PRO A 38 4.14 3.01 5.90
N VAL A 39 2.85 2.97 5.54
CA VAL A 39 2.40 2.81 4.17
C VAL A 39 3.06 3.99 3.48
N GLY A 40 4.13 3.68 2.79
CA GLY A 40 5.13 4.60 2.31
C GLY A 40 4.55 5.85 1.71
N GLY A 41 5.01 6.96 2.20
CA GLY A 41 4.75 8.27 1.67
C GLY A 41 3.32 8.73 1.95
N GLU A 42 3.16 9.69 2.84
CA GLU A 42 2.07 10.65 2.77
C GLU A 42 1.85 10.94 1.27
N ILE A 43 0.69 10.53 0.76
CA ILE A 43 0.24 11.04 -0.52
C ILE A 43 0.08 12.53 -0.22
N PRO A 44 0.93 13.41 -0.77
CA PRO A 44 0.75 14.83 -0.56
C PRO A 44 -0.71 15.11 -0.89
N ALA A 45 -1.42 15.79 0.00
CA ALA A 45 -2.70 16.38 -0.29
C ALA A 45 -2.42 17.46 -1.35
N GLU A 46 -2.16 17.00 -2.58
CA GLU A 46 -2.11 17.88 -3.73
C GLU A 46 -3.51 18.38 -3.94
N ASP A 47 -3.62 19.69 -3.78
CA ASP A 47 -4.71 20.59 -4.09
C ASP A 47 -5.77 20.00 -5.03
N ALA A 48 -7.03 20.35 -4.74
CA ALA A 48 -8.16 20.02 -5.58
C ALA A 48 -7.84 20.40 -7.02
N PRO A 49 -7.63 19.44 -7.93
CA PRO A 49 -7.13 19.78 -9.24
C PRO A 49 -8.25 20.31 -10.10
N ALA A 50 -7.96 21.35 -10.81
CA ALA A 50 -8.59 21.62 -12.09
C ALA A 50 -8.77 20.29 -12.84
N ARG A 51 -9.95 20.05 -13.41
CA ARG A 51 -10.39 18.84 -14.12
C ARG A 51 -9.45 18.46 -15.26
N THR A 52 -8.30 17.92 -14.93
CA THR A 52 -7.33 17.36 -15.85
C THR A 52 -7.55 15.85 -15.89
N GLY A 53 -8.05 15.37 -16.98
CA GLY A 53 -8.19 13.97 -17.42
C GLY A 53 -8.40 12.89 -16.35
N LEU A 54 -9.30 11.96 -16.60
CA LEU A 54 -9.65 10.84 -15.72
C LEU A 54 -8.42 9.98 -15.34
N VAL A 55 -7.47 9.85 -16.27
CA VAL A 55 -6.25 9.03 -16.10
C VAL A 55 -5.11 9.87 -15.56
N ALA A 56 -4.63 9.53 -14.37
CA ALA A 56 -3.45 10.16 -13.78
C ALA A 56 -2.16 9.76 -14.54
N PRO A 57 -1.21 10.68 -14.72
CA PRO A 57 0.09 10.34 -15.29
C PRO A 57 0.78 9.28 -14.39
N ARG A 58 1.46 8.33 -15.02
CA ARG A 58 2.23 7.31 -14.33
C ARG A 58 3.38 7.97 -13.56
N LYS A 59 3.63 7.52 -12.34
CA LYS A 59 4.78 8.03 -11.59
C LYS A 59 6.08 7.66 -12.32
N PRO A 60 7.04 8.61 -12.38
CA PRO A 60 8.36 8.32 -12.98
C PRO A 60 9.04 7.19 -12.21
N LYS A 61 9.86 6.41 -12.91
CA LYS A 61 10.69 5.36 -12.29
C LYS A 61 11.58 5.96 -11.19
N PRO A 62 11.90 5.19 -10.13
CA PRO A 62 12.81 5.64 -9.09
C PRO A 62 14.12 6.15 -9.68
N LYS A 63 14.56 7.32 -9.25
CA LYS A 63 15.84 7.89 -9.70
C LYS A 63 16.99 7.01 -9.21
N THR A 64 17.99 6.77 -10.06
CA THR A 64 19.19 6.01 -9.70
C THR A 64 20.03 6.83 -8.73
N GLY A 65 20.44 6.24 -7.62
CA GLY A 65 21.28 6.86 -6.61
C GLY A 65 22.71 7.14 -7.10
N LYS A 66 23.39 8.08 -6.46
CA LYS A 66 24.75 8.50 -6.85
C LYS A 66 25.77 7.37 -6.69
N LYS A 67 25.65 6.54 -5.63
CA LYS A 67 26.53 5.38 -5.41
C LYS A 67 26.38 4.33 -6.50
N ALA A 68 25.15 4.05 -6.92
CA ALA A 68 24.87 3.12 -8.01
C ALA A 68 25.38 3.65 -9.36
N GLN A 69 25.36 4.97 -9.57
CA GLN A 69 25.97 5.59 -10.75
C GLN A 69 27.50 5.50 -10.72
N ALA A 70 28.13 5.78 -9.58
CA ALA A 70 29.57 5.66 -9.40
C ALA A 70 30.08 4.22 -9.53
N ALA A 71 29.29 3.23 -9.06
CA ALA A 71 29.63 1.81 -9.20
C ALA A 71 29.67 1.33 -10.67
N ARG A 72 28.97 2.01 -11.59
CA ARG A 72 29.04 1.73 -13.03
C ARG A 72 30.38 2.14 -13.64
N GLN A 73 31.06 3.15 -13.05
CA GLN A 73 32.40 3.58 -13.44
C GLN A 73 33.40 2.85 -12.54
N ARG A 74 33.68 1.57 -12.84
CA ARG A 74 34.71 0.81 -12.14
C ARG A 74 36.06 1.47 -12.36
N LYS A 75 36.66 1.98 -11.28
CA LYS A 75 38.12 2.18 -11.24
C LYS A 75 38.75 0.78 -11.13
N LEU A 76 39.72 0.50 -11.97
CA LEU A 76 40.61 -0.64 -11.81
C LEU A 76 41.47 -0.40 -10.57
N ASP A 77 41.02 -0.87 -9.41
CA ASP A 77 41.83 -0.93 -8.20
C ASP A 77 42.80 -2.11 -8.39
N LEU A 78 44.03 -1.77 -8.73
CA LEU A 78 45.12 -2.74 -8.97
C LEU A 78 45.68 -3.33 -7.67
N GLU A 79 45.36 -2.73 -6.53
CA GLU A 79 45.74 -3.24 -5.21
C GLU A 79 44.45 -3.35 -4.37
N PRO A 80 43.90 -4.57 -4.21
CA PRO A 80 42.74 -4.76 -3.31
C PRO A 80 43.21 -4.56 -1.86
N ASP A 81 42.68 -3.53 -1.22
CA ASP A 81 42.82 -3.35 0.23
C ASP A 81 42.04 -4.46 0.96
N HIS A 82 42.78 -5.51 1.37
CA HIS A 82 42.22 -6.70 2.03
C HIS A 82 41.53 -6.40 3.38
N ASN A 83 41.66 -5.18 3.91
CA ASN A 83 41.11 -4.79 5.18
C ASN A 83 39.75 -4.07 5.09
N THR A 84 39.29 -3.74 3.89
CA THR A 84 38.02 -3.01 3.72
C THR A 84 36.96 -3.93 3.11
N TYR A 85 35.89 -4.21 3.87
CA TYR A 85 34.74 -4.95 3.34
C TYR A 85 34.07 -4.14 2.22
N ALA A 86 34.08 -4.69 1.02
CA ALA A 86 33.35 -4.17 -0.12
C ALA A 86 32.10 -5.01 -0.36
N PRO A 87 30.89 -4.42 -0.33
CA PRO A 87 29.67 -5.16 -0.67
C PRO A 87 29.72 -5.63 -2.12
N PRO A 88 29.02 -6.74 -2.45
CA PRO A 88 28.96 -7.23 -3.82
C PRO A 88 28.39 -6.15 -4.74
N PRO A 89 28.93 -6.00 -5.96
CA PRO A 89 28.47 -4.98 -6.89
C PRO A 89 27.05 -5.29 -7.38
N LEU A 90 26.24 -4.24 -7.58
CA LEU A 90 24.86 -4.37 -8.06
C LEU A 90 24.76 -4.96 -9.47
N ASP A 91 25.87 -5.00 -10.21
CA ASP A 91 25.93 -5.58 -11.56
C ASP A 91 25.77 -7.10 -11.58
N LEU A 92 25.93 -7.76 -10.43
CA LEU A 92 25.62 -9.19 -10.27
C LEU A 92 24.12 -9.48 -10.33
N LEU A 93 23.28 -8.46 -10.09
CA LEU A 93 21.84 -8.58 -10.19
C LEU A 93 21.36 -8.29 -11.61
N GLU A 94 20.31 -9.00 -12.02
CA GLU A 94 19.69 -8.82 -13.33
C GLU A 94 19.21 -7.38 -13.54
N ALA A 95 19.54 -6.81 -14.69
CA ALA A 95 19.08 -5.47 -15.04
C ALA A 95 17.58 -5.49 -15.39
N PRO A 96 16.82 -4.46 -15.01
CA PRO A 96 15.42 -4.37 -15.39
C PRO A 96 15.29 -4.28 -16.91
N ILE A 97 14.46 -5.16 -17.50
CA ILE A 97 14.15 -5.13 -18.92
C ILE A 97 13.29 -3.92 -19.21
N VAL A 98 13.87 -2.87 -19.76
CA VAL A 98 13.13 -1.69 -20.21
C VAL A 98 12.56 -2.02 -21.59
N LYS A 99 11.31 -2.48 -21.65
CA LYS A 99 10.58 -2.56 -22.92
C LYS A 99 10.05 -1.17 -23.23
N ALA A 100 10.70 -0.46 -24.13
CA ALA A 100 10.36 0.90 -24.55
C ALA A 100 8.89 1.04 -25.04
N ASP A 101 8.34 -0.03 -25.62
CA ASP A 101 6.96 -0.04 -26.17
C ASP A 101 5.83 -0.13 -25.11
N ARG A 102 6.17 -0.26 -23.83
CA ARG A 102 5.15 -0.34 -22.75
C ARG A 102 4.76 1.00 -22.15
N GLU A 103 5.39 2.10 -22.54
CA GLU A 103 5.08 3.43 -22.00
C GLU A 103 3.75 4.00 -22.53
N ALA A 104 3.28 3.50 -23.64
CA ALA A 104 1.91 3.75 -24.08
C ALA A 104 0.96 2.69 -23.49
N VAL A 105 0.85 2.61 -22.15
CA VAL A 105 -0.43 2.16 -21.60
C VAL A 105 -1.45 3.10 -22.19
N ASN A 106 -2.17 2.61 -23.21
CA ASN A 106 -3.01 3.44 -24.03
C ASN A 106 -4.01 4.12 -23.10
N LYS A 107 -3.84 5.44 -22.88
CA LYS A 107 -4.69 6.24 -22.01
C LYS A 107 -6.16 6.02 -22.35
N ASP A 108 -6.44 5.87 -23.65
CA ASP A 108 -7.76 5.61 -24.16
C ASP A 108 -8.30 4.25 -23.71
N ALA A 109 -7.44 3.21 -23.66
CA ALA A 109 -7.83 1.90 -23.15
C ALA A 109 -8.14 1.93 -21.65
N LEU A 110 -7.39 2.69 -20.85
CA LEU A 110 -7.68 2.88 -19.44
C LEU A 110 -8.99 3.63 -19.21
N GLU A 111 -9.29 4.62 -20.02
CA GLU A 111 -10.56 5.35 -19.96
C GLU A 111 -11.75 4.46 -20.40
N GLN A 112 -11.55 3.61 -21.42
CA GLN A 112 -12.56 2.62 -21.81
C GLN A 112 -12.82 1.60 -20.69
N ASN A 113 -11.76 1.08 -20.08
CA ASN A 113 -11.89 0.17 -18.93
C ASN A 113 -12.59 0.84 -17.74
N ALA A 114 -12.32 2.12 -17.47
CA ALA A 114 -13.02 2.87 -16.43
C ALA A 114 -14.51 3.00 -16.72
N LYS A 115 -14.89 3.31 -17.96
CA LYS A 115 -16.29 3.38 -18.38
C LYS A 115 -16.98 2.03 -18.26
N PHE A 116 -16.29 0.96 -18.69
CA PHE A 116 -16.83 -0.40 -18.58
C PHE A 116 -17.02 -0.80 -17.10
N LEU A 117 -16.03 -0.54 -16.24
CA LEU A 117 -16.17 -0.77 -14.81
C LEU A 117 -17.34 0.02 -14.20
N ALA A 118 -17.53 1.28 -14.59
CA ALA A 118 -18.66 2.09 -14.12
C ALA A 118 -20.01 1.45 -14.51
N THR A 119 -20.12 0.94 -15.74
CA THR A 119 -21.32 0.21 -16.20
C THR A 119 -21.55 -1.05 -15.37
N VAL A 120 -20.52 -1.87 -15.16
CA VAL A 120 -20.59 -3.08 -14.32
C VAL A 120 -21.07 -2.76 -12.90
N LEU A 121 -20.54 -1.69 -12.29
CA LEU A 121 -20.97 -1.25 -10.97
C LEU A 121 -22.45 -0.83 -10.95
N GLN A 122 -22.92 -0.13 -11.99
CA GLN A 122 -24.32 0.23 -12.13
C GLN A 122 -25.23 -1.00 -12.27
N ASP A 123 -24.83 -2.01 -13.03
CA ASP A 123 -25.57 -3.27 -13.18
C ASP A 123 -25.76 -4.00 -11.84
N PHE A 124 -24.77 -3.90 -10.95
CA PHE A 124 -24.87 -4.39 -9.56
C PHE A 124 -25.56 -3.42 -8.60
N GLY A 125 -26.12 -2.33 -9.10
CA GLY A 125 -26.85 -1.33 -8.31
C GLY A 125 -25.96 -0.49 -7.40
N ILE A 126 -24.66 -0.37 -7.71
CA ILE A 126 -23.74 0.58 -7.09
C ILE A 126 -23.79 1.88 -7.86
N LYS A 127 -24.19 2.96 -7.17
CA LYS A 127 -24.22 4.31 -7.72
C LYS A 127 -22.94 5.05 -7.30
N GLY A 128 -22.32 5.73 -8.25
CA GLY A 128 -21.08 6.50 -8.03
C GLY A 128 -20.33 6.68 -9.33
N ASP A 129 -19.30 7.52 -9.31
CA ASP A 129 -18.48 7.85 -10.47
C ASP A 129 -17.01 7.49 -10.24
N ILE A 130 -16.32 7.05 -11.29
CA ILE A 130 -14.88 6.83 -11.25
C ILE A 130 -14.21 8.20 -11.44
N VAL A 131 -13.64 8.73 -10.35
CA VAL A 131 -13.05 10.07 -10.34
C VAL A 131 -11.60 10.08 -10.78
N LYS A 132 -10.87 8.97 -10.59
CA LYS A 132 -9.45 8.89 -10.94
C LYS A 132 -9.04 7.46 -11.27
N VAL A 133 -8.14 7.35 -12.25
CA VAL A 133 -7.48 6.08 -12.63
C VAL A 133 -5.99 6.26 -12.43
N ARG A 134 -5.37 5.36 -11.66
CA ARG A 134 -3.93 5.37 -11.41
C ARG A 134 -3.30 4.09 -11.95
N PRO A 135 -2.64 4.15 -13.09
CA PRO A 135 -1.95 2.99 -13.64
C PRO A 135 -0.67 2.69 -12.85
N GLY A 136 -0.56 1.46 -12.36
CA GLY A 136 0.63 0.93 -11.68
C GLY A 136 1.39 -0.09 -12.51
N PRO A 137 2.49 -0.65 -11.98
CA PRO A 137 3.31 -1.64 -12.69
C PRO A 137 2.63 -3.01 -12.84
N VAL A 138 1.81 -3.41 -11.87
CA VAL A 138 1.18 -4.73 -11.80
C VAL A 138 -0.33 -4.63 -11.86
N VAL A 139 -0.90 -3.63 -11.15
CA VAL A 139 -2.34 -3.37 -11.07
C VAL A 139 -2.63 -1.92 -11.40
N THR A 140 -3.84 -1.66 -11.86
CA THR A 140 -4.37 -0.30 -12.05
C THR A 140 -5.41 -0.05 -10.96
N LEU A 141 -5.29 1.06 -10.25
CA LEU A 141 -6.22 1.50 -9.22
C LEU A 141 -7.26 2.45 -9.83
N TYR A 142 -8.53 2.09 -9.70
CA TYR A 142 -9.68 2.91 -10.04
C TYR A 142 -10.30 3.45 -8.75
N GLU A 143 -10.38 4.77 -8.62
CA GLU A 143 -10.97 5.43 -7.47
C GLU A 143 -12.45 5.71 -7.76
N LEU A 144 -13.34 4.97 -7.07
CA LEU A 144 -14.79 5.17 -7.14
C LEU A 144 -15.22 6.13 -6.03
N GLU A 145 -15.88 7.21 -6.38
CA GLU A 145 -16.61 8.05 -5.44
C GLU A 145 -18.05 7.54 -5.35
N PRO A 146 -18.42 6.89 -4.22
CA PRO A 146 -19.75 6.33 -4.09
C PRO A 146 -20.79 7.43 -3.87
N ALA A 147 -21.97 7.28 -4.45
CA ALA A 147 -23.09 8.18 -4.18
C ALA A 147 -23.52 8.09 -2.70
N PRO A 148 -24.03 9.18 -2.12
CA PRO A 148 -24.55 9.19 -0.75
C PRO A 148 -25.51 8.03 -0.47
N GLY A 149 -25.31 7.33 0.67
CA GLY A 149 -26.10 6.17 1.06
C GLY A 149 -25.58 4.83 0.52
N THR A 150 -24.55 4.80 -0.30
CA THR A 150 -23.91 3.55 -0.74
C THR A 150 -23.04 2.98 0.39
N LYS A 151 -23.37 1.76 0.86
CA LYS A 151 -22.55 1.08 1.87
C LYS A 151 -21.27 0.51 1.23
N THR A 152 -20.11 0.87 1.77
CA THR A 152 -18.81 0.38 1.31
C THR A 152 -18.70 -1.14 1.38
N SER A 153 -19.25 -1.78 2.41
CA SER A 153 -19.27 -3.24 2.56
C SER A 153 -19.96 -3.96 1.40
N ARG A 154 -20.98 -3.32 0.79
CA ARG A 154 -21.67 -3.86 -0.39
C ARG A 154 -20.73 -3.89 -1.59
N VAL A 155 -19.94 -2.82 -1.79
CA VAL A 155 -18.98 -2.76 -2.91
C VAL A 155 -17.87 -3.79 -2.71
N ILE A 156 -17.35 -3.93 -1.48
CA ILE A 156 -16.33 -4.92 -1.13
C ILE A 156 -16.84 -6.35 -1.37
N GLY A 157 -18.09 -6.64 -0.98
CA GLY A 157 -18.70 -7.95 -1.17
C GLY A 157 -18.91 -8.36 -2.63
N LEU A 158 -18.85 -7.41 -3.56
CA LEU A 158 -19.00 -7.66 -5.01
C LEU A 158 -17.66 -7.88 -5.73
N SER A 159 -16.55 -7.97 -5.03
CA SER A 159 -15.21 -8.11 -5.63
C SER A 159 -15.11 -9.25 -6.65
N ASP A 160 -15.68 -10.41 -6.33
CA ASP A 160 -15.64 -11.59 -7.20
C ASP A 160 -16.58 -11.44 -8.42
N ASP A 161 -17.73 -10.82 -8.24
CA ASP A 161 -18.66 -10.53 -9.33
C ASP A 161 -18.10 -9.50 -10.30
N ILE A 162 -17.43 -8.47 -9.77
CA ILE A 162 -16.70 -7.47 -10.57
C ILE A 162 -15.56 -8.16 -11.32
N ALA A 163 -14.78 -9.03 -10.65
CA ALA A 163 -13.69 -9.76 -11.29
C ALA A 163 -14.20 -10.59 -12.49
N ARG A 164 -15.28 -11.32 -12.30
CA ARG A 164 -15.92 -12.12 -13.36
C ARG A 164 -16.38 -11.23 -14.52
N SER A 165 -17.08 -10.12 -14.24
CA SER A 165 -17.61 -9.23 -15.27
C SER A 165 -16.51 -8.52 -16.06
N MET A 166 -15.40 -8.18 -15.38
CA MET A 166 -14.22 -7.56 -16.00
C MET A 166 -13.26 -8.58 -16.64
N SER A 167 -13.58 -9.88 -16.61
CA SER A 167 -12.69 -10.98 -17.06
C SER A 167 -11.31 -10.92 -16.41
N ALA A 168 -11.24 -10.46 -15.16
CA ALA A 168 -10.03 -10.37 -14.37
C ALA A 168 -9.86 -11.61 -13.47
N VAL A 169 -8.62 -12.01 -13.21
CA VAL A 169 -8.31 -13.16 -12.33
C VAL A 169 -8.80 -12.91 -10.89
N SER A 170 -8.65 -11.70 -10.42
CA SER A 170 -9.12 -11.25 -9.10
C SER A 170 -9.22 -9.74 -9.07
N VAL A 171 -10.11 -9.21 -8.24
CA VAL A 171 -10.24 -7.77 -7.99
C VAL A 171 -10.17 -7.54 -6.49
N ARG A 172 -9.38 -6.55 -6.09
CA ARG A 172 -9.33 -6.11 -4.70
C ARG A 172 -10.08 -4.81 -4.56
N VAL A 173 -11.01 -4.77 -3.60
CA VAL A 173 -11.77 -3.58 -3.28
C VAL A 173 -11.44 -3.15 -1.86
N ALA A 174 -10.98 -1.93 -1.66
CA ALA A 174 -10.59 -1.40 -0.35
C ALA A 174 -10.93 0.08 -0.23
N VAL A 175 -11.13 0.55 1.00
CA VAL A 175 -11.28 1.98 1.28
C VAL A 175 -9.93 2.67 1.19
N VAL A 176 -9.89 3.85 0.57
CA VAL A 176 -8.68 4.67 0.54
C VAL A 176 -8.66 5.56 1.80
N PRO A 177 -7.68 5.39 2.70
CA PRO A 177 -7.62 6.18 3.94
C PRO A 177 -7.54 7.68 3.65
N GLY A 178 -8.27 8.47 4.44
CA GLY A 178 -8.26 9.94 4.34
C GLY A 178 -9.05 10.53 3.17
N ARG A 179 -9.75 9.70 2.36
CA ARG A 179 -10.54 10.16 1.22
C ARG A 179 -11.88 9.44 1.16
N ASN A 180 -12.93 10.13 0.68
CA ASN A 180 -14.25 9.53 0.49
C ASN A 180 -14.33 8.77 -0.85
N VAL A 181 -13.38 7.86 -1.07
CA VAL A 181 -13.34 7.03 -2.28
C VAL A 181 -13.04 5.57 -1.94
N ILE A 182 -13.56 4.68 -2.77
CA ILE A 182 -13.30 3.25 -2.72
C ILE A 182 -12.33 2.91 -3.83
N GLY A 183 -11.19 2.31 -3.49
CA GLY A 183 -10.22 1.83 -4.45
C GLY A 183 -10.60 0.46 -4.99
N ILE A 184 -10.64 0.32 -6.31
CA ILE A 184 -10.85 -0.94 -7.03
C ILE A 184 -9.58 -1.22 -7.81
N GLU A 185 -8.87 -2.26 -7.43
CA GLU A 185 -7.60 -2.67 -8.05
C GLU A 185 -7.86 -3.79 -9.06
N LEU A 186 -7.56 -3.51 -10.32
CA LEU A 186 -7.65 -4.47 -11.42
C LEU A 186 -6.25 -4.87 -11.88
N PRO A 187 -5.94 -6.16 -12.05
CA PRO A 187 -4.64 -6.59 -12.57
C PRO A 187 -4.45 -6.16 -14.02
N ASN A 188 -3.25 -5.70 -14.32
CA ASN A 188 -2.88 -5.33 -15.69
C ASN A 188 -2.72 -6.59 -16.54
N VAL A 189 -3.10 -6.54 -17.81
CA VAL A 189 -2.85 -7.61 -18.79
C VAL A 189 -1.34 -7.82 -18.97
N GLY A 190 -0.58 -6.72 -19.10
CA GLY A 190 0.87 -6.73 -19.15
C GLY A 190 1.47 -6.28 -17.82
N ARG A 191 1.91 -7.24 -16.99
CA ARG A 191 2.55 -6.95 -15.70
C ARG A 191 4.02 -6.63 -15.90
N GLU A 192 4.54 -5.65 -15.14
CA GLU A 192 5.96 -5.35 -15.11
C GLU A 192 6.65 -6.17 -14.03
N MET A 193 7.82 -6.68 -14.36
CA MET A 193 8.68 -7.33 -13.37
C MET A 193 9.40 -6.25 -12.55
N VAL A 194 9.33 -6.35 -11.23
CA VAL A 194 10.03 -5.49 -10.30
C VAL A 194 11.36 -6.16 -9.96
N CYS A 195 12.47 -5.61 -10.47
CA CYS A 195 13.80 -6.16 -10.24
C CYS A 195 14.42 -5.58 -8.96
N LEU A 196 15.04 -6.43 -8.14
CA LEU A 196 15.72 -6.02 -6.91
C LEU A 196 16.83 -4.99 -7.20
N ARG A 197 17.55 -5.13 -8.30
CA ARG A 197 18.59 -4.17 -8.72
C ARG A 197 18.05 -2.74 -8.83
N GLU A 198 16.84 -2.56 -9.37
CA GLU A 198 16.24 -1.24 -9.51
C GLU A 198 15.95 -0.61 -8.14
N LEU A 199 15.50 -1.41 -7.17
CA LEU A 199 15.18 -0.96 -5.83
C LEU A 199 16.45 -0.59 -5.05
N LEU A 200 17.46 -1.45 -5.06
CA LEU A 200 18.73 -1.20 -4.38
C LEU A 200 19.52 -0.04 -5.00
N ALA A 201 19.37 0.20 -6.31
CA ALA A 201 19.97 1.33 -7.01
C ALA A 201 19.17 2.63 -6.89
N SER A 202 18.00 2.62 -6.23
CA SER A 202 17.16 3.80 -6.08
C SER A 202 17.75 4.81 -5.10
N THR A 203 17.43 6.09 -5.32
CA THR A 203 17.77 7.15 -4.35
C THR A 203 17.11 6.93 -3.00
N ASP A 204 15.92 6.35 -2.96
CA ASP A 204 15.15 6.10 -1.74
C ASP A 204 15.89 5.09 -0.84
N PHE A 205 16.49 4.05 -1.44
CA PHE A 205 17.31 3.10 -0.71
C PHE A 205 18.64 3.72 -0.26
N GLU A 206 19.31 4.46 -1.14
CA GLU A 206 20.62 5.09 -0.87
C GLU A 206 20.54 6.15 0.25
N LEU A 207 19.45 6.95 0.29
CA LEU A 207 19.24 8.00 1.28
C LEU A 207 18.59 7.50 2.57
N SER A 208 18.22 6.23 2.64
CA SER A 208 17.63 5.64 3.84
C SER A 208 18.60 5.76 5.02
N LYS A 209 18.12 6.33 6.11
CA LYS A 209 18.86 6.43 7.39
C LYS A 209 18.65 5.20 8.28
N SER A 210 17.96 4.19 7.77
CA SER A 210 17.66 2.95 8.48
C SER A 210 18.93 2.18 8.77
N LYS A 211 19.00 1.53 9.94
CA LYS A 211 20.13 0.67 10.30
C LYS A 211 20.17 -0.61 9.48
N LEU A 212 18.99 -1.16 9.19
CA LEU A 212 18.80 -2.38 8.40
C LEU A 212 17.74 -2.13 7.32
N PRO A 213 18.07 -1.37 6.23
CA PRO A 213 17.11 -1.07 5.18
C PRO A 213 16.80 -2.34 4.37
N LEU A 214 15.51 -2.63 4.22
CA LEU A 214 15.00 -3.74 3.44
C LEU A 214 14.19 -3.20 2.25
N ALA A 215 14.60 -3.55 1.04
CA ALA A 215 13.88 -3.21 -0.18
C ALA A 215 12.79 -4.26 -0.43
N LEU A 216 11.52 -3.94 -0.16
CA LEU A 216 10.40 -4.87 -0.29
C LEU A 216 9.86 -4.98 -1.72
N GLY A 217 9.83 -3.88 -2.46
CA GLY A 217 9.22 -3.86 -3.79
C GLY A 217 8.81 -2.46 -4.21
N LYS A 218 7.73 -2.40 -4.99
CA LYS A 218 7.06 -1.15 -5.38
C LYS A 218 5.63 -1.14 -4.85
N ASP A 219 5.14 0.03 -4.50
CA ASP A 219 3.74 0.22 -4.17
C ASP A 219 2.86 0.15 -5.44
N ILE A 220 1.54 0.26 -5.26
CA ILE A 220 0.56 0.27 -6.37
C ILE A 220 0.87 1.37 -7.38
N SER A 221 1.43 2.51 -6.94
CA SER A 221 1.76 3.64 -7.80
C SER A 221 3.12 3.50 -8.50
N GLY A 222 3.91 2.49 -8.16
CA GLY A 222 5.25 2.23 -8.70
C GLY A 222 6.40 2.89 -7.93
N ALA A 223 6.14 3.50 -6.76
CA ALA A 223 7.18 4.02 -5.90
C ALA A 223 7.92 2.88 -5.16
N ALA A 224 9.22 3.03 -4.93
CA ALA A 224 10.00 2.04 -4.18
C ALA A 224 9.57 2.03 -2.70
N VAL A 225 9.40 0.83 -2.14
CA VAL A 225 9.08 0.62 -0.72
C VAL A 225 10.32 0.11 -0.01
N VAL A 226 10.90 0.96 0.84
CA VAL A 226 12.06 0.65 1.68
C VAL A 226 11.65 0.80 3.14
N VAL A 227 11.89 -0.23 3.92
CA VAL A 227 11.52 -0.29 5.33
C VAL A 227 12.73 -0.59 6.21
N ASP A 228 12.65 -0.27 7.51
CA ASP A 228 13.70 -0.61 8.47
C ASP A 228 13.34 -1.90 9.20
N LEU A 229 14.07 -2.98 8.93
CA LEU A 229 13.88 -4.27 9.61
C LEU A 229 13.99 -4.14 11.14
N ALA A 230 14.84 -3.23 11.65
CA ALA A 230 15.01 -3.03 13.08
C ALA A 230 13.75 -2.48 13.79
N ARG A 231 12.79 -1.94 13.01
CA ARG A 231 11.52 -1.42 13.51
C ARG A 231 10.33 -2.34 13.26
N MET A 232 10.59 -3.53 12.75
CA MET A 232 9.56 -4.54 12.47
C MET A 232 9.60 -5.62 13.57
N PRO A 233 8.79 -5.52 14.64
CA PRO A 233 8.79 -6.49 15.72
C PRO A 233 8.21 -7.85 15.31
N HIS A 234 7.35 -7.86 14.28
CA HIS A 234 6.71 -9.05 13.74
C HIS A 234 6.92 -9.12 12.23
N LEU A 235 7.90 -9.89 11.80
CA LEU A 235 8.16 -10.24 10.41
C LEU A 235 8.15 -11.77 10.31
N LEU A 236 7.18 -12.31 9.58
CA LEU A 236 7.05 -13.74 9.27
C LEU A 236 7.45 -14.01 7.83
#